data_97defa3fd10c29f1cea2cc60c3619071
#
_entry.id   97defa3fd10c29f1cea2cc60c3619071
#
_cell.length_a   1.000
_cell.length_b   1.000
_cell.length_c   1.000
_cell.angle_alpha   90.00
_cell.angle_beta   90.00
_cell.angle_gamma   90.00
#
_symmetry.space_group_name_H-M   'P 1'
#
loop_
_entity.id
_entity.type
_entity.pdbx_description
1 polymer ?
#
loop_
_entity_poly.entity_id
_entity_poly.type
_entity_poly.pdbx_seq_one_letter_code
_entity_poly.pdbx_strand_id
1 'polypeptide(L)'
;MVRSGSARRVANLGVASALTLFLGACGSMSLPSFSSNSSPPPDAGPGTGPEMPATIRADEIVGRWGLASFQNPADRARTETAAKAQCKQPYVIGAGQTGGVIMHLADQATPQELRLKGSPSGKNYIGPPGPAGGEQDREIVSFDGRVLITRFTDQDAATRYGNMVYVRCAPRA
;
A
#
# COMPACT_ATOMS: atom_id res chain seq x y z
N MET A 1 14.09 -14.42 46.74
CA MET A 1 12.84 -15.23 46.81
C MET A 1 12.48 -15.64 45.40
N VAL A 2 12.68 -16.92 45.15
CA VAL A 2 12.46 -17.58 43.86
C VAL A 2 10.98 -17.99 43.81
N ARG A 3 10.27 -17.75 42.69
CA ARG A 3 9.08 -18.52 42.34
C ARG A 3 9.09 -18.90 40.89
N SER A 4 9.36 -20.17 40.75
CA SER A 4 9.18 -21.05 39.61
C SER A 4 7.69 -21.35 39.37
N GLY A 5 7.32 -21.61 38.12
CA GLY A 5 6.05 -22.26 37.74
C GLY A 5 5.65 -21.82 36.34
N SER A 6 5.36 -22.57 35.37
CA SER A 6 5.07 -23.99 35.20
C SER A 6 4.82 -24.17 33.69
N ALA A 7 5.49 -25.10 33.09
CA ALA A 7 5.27 -25.53 31.70
C ALA A 7 3.89 -26.23 31.59
N ARG A 8 3.10 -25.89 30.59
CA ARG A 8 2.01 -26.76 30.11
C ARG A 8 2.26 -27.13 28.65
N ARG A 9 2.72 -28.38 28.52
CA ARG A 9 2.66 -29.13 27.26
C ARG A 9 1.21 -29.56 27.05
N VAL A 10 0.67 -29.30 25.87
CA VAL A 10 -0.54 -29.96 25.40
C VAL A 10 -0.17 -30.66 24.10
N ALA A 11 -0.14 -31.98 24.18
CA ALA A 11 -0.11 -32.89 23.05
C ALA A 11 -1.55 -33.11 22.56
N ASN A 12 -1.79 -33.11 21.30
CA ASN A 12 -2.95 -33.73 20.65
C ASN A 12 -2.52 -34.13 19.24
N LEU A 13 -2.41 -35.40 19.07
CA LEU A 13 -3.33 -36.42 18.52
C LEU A 13 -3.74 -36.14 17.07
N GLY A 14 -3.21 -37.05 16.23
CA GLY A 14 -3.56 -37.19 14.82
C GLY A 14 -4.96 -37.75 14.63
N VAL A 15 -5.54 -37.35 13.52
CA VAL A 15 -6.68 -38.06 12.90
C VAL A 15 -6.33 -38.25 11.44
N ALA A 16 -6.12 -39.52 11.09
CA ALA A 16 -6.10 -40.03 9.75
C ALA A 16 -7.55 -40.25 9.28
N SER A 17 -7.91 -39.84 8.09
CA SER A 17 -9.13 -40.33 7.40
C SER A 17 -9.00 -40.16 5.90
N ALA A 18 -8.80 -41.29 5.29
CA ALA A 18 -9.63 -41.97 4.30
C ALA A 18 -9.78 -41.29 2.93
N LEU A 19 -9.09 -41.91 2.04
CA LEU A 19 -9.13 -41.91 0.57
C LEU A 19 -10.50 -42.42 0.06
N THR A 20 -11.22 -41.68 -0.74
CA THR A 20 -12.30 -42.19 -1.60
C THR A 20 -12.02 -41.83 -3.05
N LEU A 21 -11.66 -42.86 -3.80
CA LEU A 21 -11.63 -42.87 -5.26
C LEU A 21 -13.06 -42.89 -5.79
N PHE A 22 -13.42 -41.91 -6.63
CA PHE A 22 -14.55 -42.06 -7.57
C PHE A 22 -14.01 -42.07 -8.98
N LEU A 23 -14.06 -43.24 -9.60
CA LEU A 23 -14.03 -43.43 -11.06
C LEU A 23 -15.44 -43.15 -11.61
N GLY A 24 -15.56 -42.25 -12.54
CA GLY A 24 -16.80 -41.95 -13.27
C GLY A 24 -16.48 -41.58 -14.73
N ALA A 25 -16.66 -42.50 -15.54
CA ALA A 25 -16.89 -42.77 -16.94
C ALA A 25 -17.10 -41.61 -17.93
N CYS A 26 -16.44 -41.83 -19.06
CA CYS A 26 -16.55 -41.30 -20.42
C CYS A 26 -17.91 -40.76 -20.87
N GLY A 27 -17.86 -39.57 -21.48
CA GLY A 27 -18.90 -39.06 -22.37
C GLY A 27 -18.22 -38.22 -23.45
N SER A 28 -17.82 -38.82 -24.56
CA SER A 28 -17.32 -38.11 -25.73
C SER A 28 -18.51 -37.48 -26.48
N MET A 29 -18.66 -36.16 -26.43
CA MET A 29 -19.46 -35.41 -27.39
C MET A 29 -18.55 -34.53 -28.22
N SER A 30 -18.35 -34.95 -29.48
CA SER A 30 -17.66 -34.17 -30.50
C SER A 30 -18.55 -33.01 -30.93
N LEU A 31 -18.11 -31.79 -30.63
CA LEU A 31 -18.67 -30.56 -31.20
C LEU A 31 -17.70 -30.00 -32.26
N PRO A 32 -18.20 -29.38 -33.34
CA PRO A 32 -17.40 -28.97 -34.47
C PRO A 32 -16.40 -27.88 -34.09
N SER A 33 -15.16 -28.09 -34.49
CA SER A 33 -14.04 -27.15 -34.35
C SER A 33 -14.31 -25.88 -35.16
N PHE A 34 -14.62 -24.77 -34.48
CA PHE A 34 -14.33 -23.45 -35.02
C PHE A 34 -12.87 -23.12 -34.65
N SER A 35 -11.98 -23.31 -35.63
CA SER A 35 -10.60 -22.84 -35.52
C SER A 35 -10.58 -21.32 -35.62
N SER A 36 -10.80 -20.64 -34.51
CA SER A 36 -10.35 -19.26 -34.34
C SER A 36 -8.94 -19.34 -33.80
N ASN A 37 -7.97 -19.09 -34.69
CA ASN A 37 -6.56 -18.95 -34.37
C ASN A 37 -6.37 -17.61 -33.64
N SER A 38 -6.88 -17.52 -32.42
CA SER A 38 -6.54 -16.45 -31.48
C SER A 38 -5.54 -17.05 -30.52
N SER A 39 -4.26 -16.78 -30.74
CA SER A 39 -3.25 -16.99 -29.70
C SER A 39 -3.76 -16.33 -28.43
N PRO A 40 -3.80 -17.01 -27.27
CA PRO A 40 -4.12 -16.34 -26.02
C PRO A 40 -3.09 -15.24 -25.81
N PRO A 41 -3.50 -14.03 -25.38
CA PRO A 41 -2.55 -13.02 -24.96
C PRO A 41 -1.68 -13.62 -23.86
N PRO A 42 -0.36 -13.30 -23.82
CA PRO A 42 0.50 -13.78 -22.74
C PRO A 42 -0.17 -13.44 -21.43
N ASP A 43 -0.20 -14.41 -20.51
CA ASP A 43 -0.77 -14.26 -19.18
C ASP A 43 -0.30 -12.93 -18.58
N ALA A 44 -1.20 -11.97 -18.50
CA ALA A 44 -0.99 -10.77 -17.73
C ALA A 44 -0.89 -11.22 -16.28
N GLY A 45 0.33 -11.28 -15.75
CA GLY A 45 0.58 -11.57 -14.35
C GLY A 45 -0.27 -10.65 -13.46
N PRO A 46 -0.58 -11.04 -12.22
CA PRO A 46 -1.41 -10.26 -11.33
C PRO A 46 -0.77 -8.86 -11.16
N GLY A 47 -1.42 -7.83 -11.72
CA GLY A 47 -1.03 -6.44 -11.52
C GLY A 47 -0.74 -5.59 -12.75
N THR A 48 -0.94 -6.05 -13.98
CA THR A 48 -0.72 -5.27 -15.20
C THR A 48 -2.00 -4.61 -15.76
N GLY A 49 -2.81 -4.00 -14.89
CA GLY A 49 -3.75 -2.99 -15.37
C GLY A 49 -2.97 -1.72 -15.76
N PRO A 50 -3.43 -0.93 -16.77
CA PRO A 50 -2.78 0.32 -17.10
C PRO A 50 -2.75 1.24 -15.88
N GLU A 51 -1.54 1.69 -15.50
CA GLU A 51 -1.36 2.66 -14.44
C GLU A 51 -1.97 4.00 -14.90
N MET A 52 -3.03 4.46 -14.23
CA MET A 52 -3.62 5.75 -14.51
C MET A 52 -2.78 6.87 -13.89
N PRO A 53 -2.54 7.99 -14.61
CA PRO A 53 -1.82 9.11 -14.03
C PRO A 53 -2.59 9.71 -12.84
N ALA A 54 -1.85 10.05 -11.79
CA ALA A 54 -2.38 10.81 -10.67
C ALA A 54 -2.71 12.25 -11.10
N THR A 55 -3.65 12.89 -10.43
CA THR A 55 -3.93 14.32 -10.60
C THR A 55 -2.93 15.21 -9.86
N ILE A 56 -2.19 14.63 -8.91
CA ILE A 56 -1.10 15.27 -8.15
C ILE A 56 0.22 14.82 -8.77
N ARG A 57 1.10 15.77 -9.07
CA ARG A 57 2.41 15.48 -9.65
C ARG A 57 3.45 15.24 -8.56
N ALA A 58 4.47 14.42 -8.88
CA ALA A 58 5.56 14.09 -7.95
C ALA A 58 6.31 15.33 -7.45
N ASP A 59 6.59 16.29 -8.35
CA ASP A 59 7.27 17.56 -8.01
C ASP A 59 6.47 18.42 -7.03
N GLU A 60 5.15 18.21 -6.92
CA GLU A 60 4.31 18.92 -5.98
C GLU A 60 4.48 18.45 -4.54
N ILE A 61 4.90 17.23 -4.31
CA ILE A 61 5.10 16.69 -2.96
C ILE A 61 6.57 16.55 -2.57
N VAL A 62 7.51 16.67 -3.51
CA VAL A 62 8.95 16.73 -3.20
C VAL A 62 9.24 17.90 -2.26
N GLY A 63 10.08 17.65 -1.24
CA GLY A 63 10.47 18.69 -0.30
C GLY A 63 10.71 18.20 1.12
N ARG A 64 10.76 19.14 2.06
CA ARG A 64 10.99 18.90 3.48
C ARG A 64 9.68 19.08 4.25
N TRP A 65 9.34 18.08 5.06
CA TRP A 65 8.05 17.99 5.72
C TRP A 65 8.21 17.68 7.20
N GLY A 66 7.49 18.38 8.05
CA GLY A 66 7.27 17.94 9.41
C GLY A 66 6.23 16.83 9.41
N LEU A 67 6.45 15.76 10.14
CA LEU A 67 5.63 14.55 10.12
C LEU A 67 5.02 14.24 11.48
N ALA A 68 3.73 13.94 11.51
CA ALA A 68 2.99 13.40 12.65
C ALA A 68 1.85 12.52 12.15
N SER A 69 1.07 11.93 13.04
CA SER A 69 -0.11 11.13 12.65
C SER A 69 -1.26 11.23 13.64
N PHE A 70 -2.47 10.94 13.17
CA PHE A 70 -3.67 10.86 14.00
C PHE A 70 -4.53 9.65 13.64
N GLN A 71 -5.22 9.12 14.64
CA GLN A 71 -6.25 8.08 14.45
C GLN A 71 -7.66 8.71 14.42
N ASN A 72 -7.91 9.65 15.31
CA ASN A 72 -9.20 10.33 15.39
C ASN A 72 -9.19 11.60 14.53
N PRO A 73 -10.14 11.76 13.59
CA PRO A 73 -10.25 12.97 12.75
C PRO A 73 -10.33 14.30 13.54
N ALA A 74 -10.88 14.27 14.77
CA ALA A 74 -10.94 15.45 15.64
C ALA A 74 -9.55 15.97 16.05
N ASP A 75 -8.51 15.11 15.99
CA ASP A 75 -7.14 15.47 16.34
C ASP A 75 -6.35 16.13 15.19
N ARG A 76 -6.92 16.23 14.01
CA ARG A 76 -6.24 16.71 12.81
C ARG A 76 -5.51 18.05 13.03
N ALA A 77 -6.20 19.07 13.52
CA ALA A 77 -5.62 20.41 13.69
C ALA A 77 -4.43 20.42 14.70
N ARG A 78 -4.58 19.68 15.79
CA ARG A 78 -3.51 19.49 16.78
C ARG A 78 -2.32 18.78 16.19
N THR A 79 -2.58 17.77 15.37
CA THR A 79 -1.54 16.97 14.70
C THR A 79 -0.80 17.79 13.65
N GLU A 80 -1.47 18.63 12.88
CA GLU A 80 -0.81 19.56 11.94
C GLU A 80 0.16 20.50 12.66
N THR A 81 -0.23 21.00 13.84
CA THR A 81 0.66 21.83 14.69
C THR A 81 1.87 21.01 15.18
N ALA A 82 1.65 19.79 15.64
CA ALA A 82 2.72 18.88 16.05
C ALA A 82 3.67 18.54 14.89
N ALA A 83 3.13 18.24 13.71
CA ALA A 83 3.90 18.00 12.50
C ALA A 83 4.78 19.22 12.15
N LYS A 84 4.24 20.42 12.21
CA LYS A 84 5.00 21.65 11.95
C LYS A 84 6.19 21.81 12.89
N ALA A 85 6.06 21.43 14.15
CA ALA A 85 7.15 21.47 15.13
C ALA A 85 8.31 20.52 14.77
N GLN A 86 8.05 19.44 14.01
CA GLN A 86 9.06 18.50 13.54
C GLN A 86 9.94 19.04 12.41
N CYS A 87 9.71 20.25 11.92
CA CYS A 87 10.54 20.87 10.89
C CYS A 87 12.01 21.10 11.30
N LYS A 88 12.35 20.91 12.57
CA LYS A 88 13.75 20.87 13.05
C LYS A 88 14.50 19.62 12.56
N GLN A 89 13.77 18.50 12.41
CA GLN A 89 14.26 17.23 11.87
C GLN A 89 13.26 16.72 10.82
N PRO A 90 13.24 17.34 9.63
CA PRO A 90 12.19 17.08 8.65
C PRO A 90 12.31 15.71 8.01
N TYR A 91 11.17 15.10 7.73
CA TYR A 91 11.07 14.03 6.76
C TYR A 91 11.28 14.60 5.36
N VAL A 92 12.18 14.00 4.59
CA VAL A 92 12.50 14.44 3.23
C VAL A 92 11.83 13.53 2.22
N ILE A 93 10.98 14.10 1.39
CA ILE A 93 10.46 13.44 0.19
C ILE A 93 11.35 13.87 -0.98
N GLY A 94 12.17 12.94 -1.48
CA GLY A 94 13.09 13.20 -2.59
C GLY A 94 12.41 13.06 -3.95
N ALA A 95 13.04 13.63 -4.99
CA ALA A 95 12.65 13.35 -6.37
C ALA A 95 13.23 11.99 -6.80
N GLY A 96 12.39 11.15 -7.41
CA GLY A 96 12.80 9.90 -8.02
C GLY A 96 13.45 10.13 -9.40
N GLN A 97 14.25 9.17 -9.83
CA GLN A 97 14.93 9.23 -11.14
C GLN A 97 13.99 8.91 -12.30
N THR A 98 12.90 8.18 -12.04
CA THR A 98 11.92 7.77 -13.05
C THR A 98 10.61 8.57 -12.98
N GLY A 99 10.63 9.74 -12.31
CA GLY A 99 9.47 10.63 -12.18
C GLY A 99 8.58 10.35 -10.98
N GLY A 100 9.01 9.46 -10.08
CA GLY A 100 8.36 9.20 -8.80
C GLY A 100 8.92 10.04 -7.67
N VAL A 101 8.70 9.59 -6.45
CA VAL A 101 9.19 10.21 -5.21
C VAL A 101 9.94 9.19 -4.36
N ILE A 102 10.99 9.64 -3.67
CA ILE A 102 11.75 8.80 -2.74
C ILE A 102 11.11 8.89 -1.36
N MET A 103 10.51 7.80 -0.92
CA MET A 103 9.84 7.66 0.39
C MET A 103 10.03 6.25 0.95
N HIS A 104 9.76 6.10 2.25
CA HIS A 104 9.74 4.79 2.90
C HIS A 104 8.38 4.10 2.67
N LEU A 105 8.39 2.80 2.44
CA LEU A 105 7.19 1.96 2.62
C LEU A 105 6.90 1.75 4.12
N ALA A 106 5.73 1.17 4.44
CA ALA A 106 5.44 0.74 5.79
C ALA A 106 6.52 -0.26 6.27
N ASP A 107 6.98 -0.08 7.51
CA ASP A 107 7.92 -0.98 8.18
C ASP A 107 9.28 -1.19 7.48
N GLN A 108 9.65 -0.32 6.53
CA GLN A 108 10.94 -0.39 5.84
C GLN A 108 11.83 0.79 6.22
N ALA A 109 13.06 0.49 6.61
CA ALA A 109 14.06 1.49 6.99
C ALA A 109 14.71 2.20 5.79
N THR A 110 14.71 1.56 4.62
CA THR A 110 15.32 2.11 3.40
C THR A 110 14.27 2.75 2.52
N PRO A 111 14.42 4.03 2.14
CA PRO A 111 13.52 4.67 1.20
C PRO A 111 13.74 4.13 -0.20
N GLN A 112 12.69 4.11 -1.00
CA GLN A 112 12.72 3.69 -2.40
C GLN A 112 11.88 4.63 -3.26
N GLU A 113 12.03 4.52 -4.58
CA GLU A 113 11.22 5.31 -5.49
C GLU A 113 9.81 4.73 -5.57
N LEU A 114 8.82 5.56 -5.25
CA LEU A 114 7.40 5.26 -5.30
C LEU A 114 6.76 6.10 -6.39
N ARG A 115 5.71 5.56 -7.02
CA ARG A 115 4.94 6.24 -8.07
C ARG A 115 3.70 6.91 -7.49
N LEU A 116 3.31 8.01 -8.11
CA LEU A 116 1.98 8.59 -7.92
C LEU A 116 1.04 7.97 -8.93
N LYS A 117 -0.06 7.41 -8.47
CA LYS A 117 -1.01 6.64 -9.26
C LYS A 117 -2.42 7.18 -9.06
N GLY A 118 -3.16 7.34 -10.16
CA GLY A 118 -4.58 7.67 -10.13
C GLY A 118 -5.44 6.41 -10.21
N SER A 119 -6.66 6.49 -9.69
CA SER A 119 -7.66 5.43 -9.81
C SER A 119 -8.88 5.91 -10.59
N PRO A 120 -9.70 4.99 -11.15
CA PRO A 120 -10.96 5.34 -11.82
C PRO A 120 -11.94 6.10 -10.92
N SER A 121 -11.83 5.97 -9.60
CA SER A 121 -12.65 6.71 -8.63
C SER A 121 -12.14 8.13 -8.35
N GLY A 122 -11.08 8.59 -9.04
CA GLY A 122 -10.47 9.91 -8.83
C GLY A 122 -9.56 10.02 -7.61
N LYS A 123 -9.30 8.92 -6.91
CA LYS A 123 -8.36 8.91 -5.79
C LYS A 123 -6.92 8.83 -6.29
N ASN A 124 -6.01 9.42 -5.53
CA ASN A 124 -4.57 9.37 -5.78
C ASN A 124 -3.88 8.50 -4.72
N TYR A 125 -2.84 7.80 -5.16
CA TYR A 125 -2.05 6.90 -4.31
C TYR A 125 -0.55 7.13 -4.52
N ILE A 126 0.23 6.78 -3.50
CA ILE A 126 1.69 6.71 -3.57
C ILE A 126 2.09 5.28 -3.20
N GLY A 127 2.84 4.61 -4.06
CA GLY A 127 3.29 3.25 -3.79
C GLY A 127 4.23 2.69 -4.87
N PRO A 128 4.61 1.42 -4.74
CA PRO A 128 5.43 0.73 -5.74
C PRO A 128 4.75 0.74 -7.12
N PRO A 129 5.49 0.45 -8.22
CA PRO A 129 4.88 0.25 -9.53
C PRO A 129 3.74 -0.78 -9.49
N GLY A 130 2.67 -0.51 -10.24
CA GLY A 130 1.49 -1.36 -10.30
C GLY A 130 0.18 -0.57 -10.18
N PRO A 131 -0.97 -1.25 -10.17
CA PRO A 131 -2.29 -0.61 -10.10
C PRO A 131 -2.46 0.19 -8.80
N ALA A 132 -3.27 1.26 -8.88
CA ALA A 132 -3.59 2.11 -7.74
C ALA A 132 -4.45 1.36 -6.70
N GLY A 133 -4.17 1.59 -5.42
CA GLY A 133 -4.85 0.95 -4.30
C GLY A 133 -4.30 -0.42 -3.92
N GLY A 134 -3.08 -0.76 -4.39
CA GLY A 134 -2.37 -1.96 -3.97
C GLY A 134 -2.06 -1.96 -2.46
N GLU A 135 -1.76 -3.12 -1.91
CA GLU A 135 -1.53 -3.32 -0.47
C GLU A 135 -0.43 -2.41 0.10
N GLN A 136 0.65 -2.21 -0.67
CA GLN A 136 1.76 -1.34 -0.25
C GLN A 136 1.56 0.14 -0.57
N ASP A 137 0.41 0.51 -1.11
CA ASP A 137 0.08 1.90 -1.41
C ASP A 137 -0.34 2.66 -0.15
N ARG A 138 -0.28 3.97 -0.26
CA ARG A 138 -0.99 4.89 0.61
C ARG A 138 -1.87 5.81 -0.22
N GLU A 139 -3.14 5.91 0.16
CA GLU A 139 -4.06 6.86 -0.43
C GLU A 139 -3.66 8.28 -0.02
N ILE A 140 -3.68 9.23 -0.96
CA ILE A 140 -3.62 10.64 -0.64
C ILE A 140 -5.03 11.09 -0.27
N VAL A 141 -5.27 11.24 1.03
CA VAL A 141 -6.57 11.64 1.58
C VAL A 141 -6.86 13.12 1.29
N SER A 142 -5.83 13.97 1.39
CA SER A 142 -5.91 15.38 1.01
C SER A 142 -4.53 15.96 0.73
N PHE A 143 -4.49 16.95 -0.16
CA PHE A 143 -3.29 17.72 -0.48
C PHE A 143 -3.68 19.14 -0.93
N ASP A 144 -3.06 20.16 -0.33
CA ASP A 144 -3.27 21.57 -0.64
C ASP A 144 -1.96 22.33 -0.97
N GLY A 145 -0.87 21.59 -1.20
CA GLY A 145 0.47 22.15 -1.41
C GLY A 145 1.24 22.46 -0.12
N ARG A 146 0.56 22.62 1.01
CA ARG A 146 1.15 22.91 2.33
C ARG A 146 1.02 21.73 3.29
N VAL A 147 -0.10 21.04 3.22
CA VAL A 147 -0.41 19.86 4.03
C VAL A 147 -0.71 18.70 3.09
N LEU A 148 -0.04 17.59 3.29
CA LEU A 148 -0.30 16.32 2.65
C LEU A 148 -0.77 15.34 3.72
N ILE A 149 -1.93 14.72 3.53
CA ILE A 149 -2.44 13.67 4.41
C ILE A 149 -2.54 12.38 3.62
N THR A 150 -1.90 11.33 4.13
CA THR A 150 -1.95 10.00 3.52
C THR A 150 -2.41 8.94 4.52
N ARG A 151 -2.97 7.85 4.01
CA ARG A 151 -3.35 6.67 4.78
C ARG A 151 -2.93 5.41 4.03
N PHE A 152 -2.34 4.45 4.73
CA PHE A 152 -1.98 3.17 4.14
C PHE A 152 -3.21 2.40 3.68
N THR A 153 -3.09 1.71 2.55
CA THR A 153 -4.14 0.82 2.02
C THR A 153 -4.20 -0.46 2.83
N ASP A 154 -3.02 -0.99 3.24
CA ASP A 154 -2.93 -2.11 4.16
C ASP A 154 -3.60 -1.78 5.50
N GLN A 155 -4.51 -2.66 5.95
CA GLN A 155 -5.33 -2.42 7.14
C GLN A 155 -4.50 -2.43 8.43
N ASP A 156 -3.48 -3.27 8.53
CA ASP A 156 -2.64 -3.35 9.73
C ASP A 156 -1.74 -2.12 9.83
N ALA A 157 -1.14 -1.69 8.72
CA ALA A 157 -0.38 -0.44 8.66
C ALA A 157 -1.29 0.77 8.93
N ALA A 158 -2.50 0.81 8.35
CA ALA A 158 -3.47 1.88 8.61
C ALA A 158 -3.88 1.96 10.09
N THR A 159 -4.00 0.81 10.76
CA THR A 159 -4.31 0.74 12.19
C THR A 159 -3.14 1.21 13.04
N ARG A 160 -1.90 0.85 12.68
CA ARG A 160 -0.69 1.25 13.43
C ARG A 160 -0.33 2.73 13.25
N TYR A 161 -0.36 3.20 12.02
CA TYR A 161 0.14 4.54 11.66
C TYR A 161 -0.95 5.61 11.59
N GLY A 162 -2.22 5.22 11.38
CA GLY A 162 -3.33 6.15 11.19
C GLY A 162 -3.20 7.00 9.92
N ASN A 163 -3.71 8.22 10.01
CA ASN A 163 -3.54 9.22 8.97
C ASN A 163 -2.23 9.96 9.18
N MET A 164 -1.29 9.80 8.24
CA MET A 164 0.01 10.47 8.27
C MET A 164 -0.15 11.91 7.78
N VAL A 165 0.30 12.87 8.57
CA VAL A 165 0.19 14.31 8.29
C VAL A 165 1.57 14.86 8.01
N TYR A 166 1.78 15.36 6.81
CA TYR A 166 3.00 16.03 6.40
C TYR A 166 2.72 17.53 6.27
N VAL A 167 3.39 18.37 7.05
CA VAL A 167 3.28 19.83 6.96
C VAL A 167 4.57 20.36 6.35
N ARG A 168 4.46 21.13 5.28
CA ARG A 168 5.63 21.68 4.57
C ARG A 168 6.45 22.60 5.49
N CYS A 169 7.75 22.35 5.57
CA CYS A 169 8.65 23.07 6.48
C CYS A 169 9.07 24.44 5.94
N ALA A 170 9.21 24.60 4.64
CA ALA A 170 9.51 25.84 3.97
C ALA A 170 8.57 26.05 2.78
N PRO A 171 8.32 27.29 2.36
CA PRO A 171 7.67 27.54 1.09
C PRO A 171 8.42 26.84 -0.04
N ARG A 172 7.72 26.50 -1.12
CA ARG A 172 8.39 26.15 -2.37
C ARG A 172 9.23 27.32 -2.82
N ALA A 173 10.49 27.03 -3.15
CA ALA A 173 11.35 27.97 -3.84
C ALA A 173 10.85 28.19 -5.29
#